data_b5d9e0af5de97a87518f3e4a4e35763d
#
_entry.id   b5d9e0af5de97a87518f3e4a4e35763d
#
_cell.length_a   1.000
_cell.length_b   1.000
_cell.length_c   1.000
_cell.angle_alpha   90.00
_cell.angle_beta   90.00
_cell.angle_gamma   90.00
#
_symmetry.space_group_name_H-M   'P 1'
#
loop_
_entity.id
_entity.type
_entity.pdbx_description
1 polymer ?
#
loop_
_entity_poly.entity_id
_entity_poly.type
_entity_poly.pdbx_seq_one_letter_code
_entity_poly.pdbx_strand_id
1 'polypeptide(L)'
;MTMIVKYQRTSTVAQHGERFTVDKGHYDLTLFDKGISGTLPFAERTHGAKVLQLVKEGKIKELVVSEIRDIGRNTRDTINTLGILEDAGVIVRIQNLGNLQSFVDGKKNPAYTLIITTLASIYEMELENIRWRCKMGLENYLAKGGKLGRQSGTRESLKSFLSKEKSIAIASLIHKGKSVRDIAGRLGVSSSTVTKVKRAMIETGVLVAES
;
A
#
# COMPACT_ATOMS: atom_id res chain seq x y z
N MET A 1 -4.16 -32.67 -0.05
CA MET A 1 -3.61 -32.36 1.29
C MET A 1 -3.93 -30.89 1.60
N THR A 2 -4.47 -30.65 2.78
CA THR A 2 -4.76 -29.29 3.27
C THR A 2 -3.58 -28.79 4.10
N MET A 3 -3.22 -27.51 3.96
CA MET A 3 -2.02 -26.89 4.51
C MET A 3 -2.34 -25.97 5.69
N ILE A 4 -1.36 -25.80 6.58
CA ILE A 4 -1.28 -24.71 7.55
C ILE A 4 -0.48 -23.59 6.92
N VAL A 5 -1.14 -22.47 6.64
CA VAL A 5 -0.53 -21.32 5.97
C VAL A 5 -0.33 -20.19 6.99
N LYS A 6 0.88 -19.65 7.07
CA LYS A 6 1.15 -18.41 7.82
C LYS A 6 1.14 -17.23 6.87
N TYR A 7 0.35 -16.20 7.20
CA TYR A 7 0.34 -14.93 6.48
C TYR A 7 0.85 -13.80 7.37
N GLN A 8 1.71 -12.98 6.82
CA GLN A 8 2.31 -11.84 7.51
C GLN A 8 2.36 -10.62 6.62
N ARG A 9 2.30 -9.42 7.22
CA ARG A 9 2.42 -8.14 6.53
C ARG A 9 3.28 -7.16 7.31
N THR A 10 4.13 -6.40 6.61
CA THR A 10 4.83 -5.25 7.19
C THR A 10 4.61 -4.00 6.33
N SER A 11 4.40 -2.85 6.97
CA SER A 11 4.21 -1.56 6.29
C SER A 11 5.53 -0.93 5.84
N THR A 12 6.64 -1.27 6.45
CA THR A 12 7.99 -0.75 6.15
C THR A 12 8.95 -1.87 5.82
N VAL A 13 9.76 -1.65 4.80
CA VAL A 13 10.81 -2.60 4.37
C VAL A 13 11.88 -2.77 5.47
N ALA A 14 12.08 -1.75 6.31
CA ALA A 14 13.07 -1.73 7.40
C ALA A 14 12.65 -2.48 8.67
N GLN A 15 11.37 -2.83 8.82
CA GLN A 15 10.92 -3.70 9.91
C GLN A 15 11.30 -5.15 9.60
N HIS A 16 12.60 -5.43 9.61
CA HIS A 16 13.13 -6.79 9.57
C HIS A 16 12.83 -7.42 10.92
N GLY A 17 11.92 -8.20 10.94
CA GLY A 17 11.59 -9.48 11.40
C GLY A 17 12.16 -10.02 12.71
N GLU A 18 12.69 -9.27 13.65
CA GLU A 18 12.97 -9.82 14.98
C GLU A 18 11.70 -10.34 15.67
N ARG A 19 10.54 -9.74 15.42
CA ARG A 19 9.24 -10.27 15.89
C ARG A 19 8.86 -11.60 15.26
N PHE A 20 9.42 -11.94 14.09
CA PHE A 20 9.06 -13.13 13.32
C PHE A 20 10.02 -14.29 13.52
N THR A 21 11.23 -14.04 14.04
CA THR A 21 12.23 -15.09 14.35
C THR A 21 11.91 -15.87 15.61
N VAL A 22 11.04 -15.36 16.49
CA VAL A 22 10.65 -16.02 17.75
C VAL A 22 9.56 -17.08 17.55
N ASP A 23 8.86 -17.06 16.40
CA ASP A 23 7.79 -18.02 16.14
C ASP A 23 8.35 -19.35 15.66
N LYS A 24 8.37 -20.33 16.57
CA LYS A 24 8.79 -21.70 16.32
C LYS A 24 7.67 -22.61 15.77
N GLY A 25 6.55 -22.04 15.32
CA GLY A 25 5.45 -22.79 14.72
C GLY A 25 5.88 -23.51 13.44
N HIS A 26 5.34 -24.72 13.23
CA HIS A 26 5.50 -25.45 11.97
C HIS A 26 4.40 -25.02 10.99
N TYR A 27 4.78 -24.49 9.83
CA TYR A 27 3.88 -24.02 8.77
C TYR A 27 4.28 -24.67 7.45
N ASP A 28 3.30 -25.16 6.70
CA ASP A 28 3.57 -25.75 5.38
C ASP A 28 3.91 -24.66 4.35
N LEU A 29 3.36 -23.46 4.52
CA LEU A 29 3.61 -22.32 3.65
C LEU A 29 3.59 -21.01 4.45
N THR A 30 4.60 -20.17 4.23
CA THR A 30 4.63 -18.81 4.78
C THR A 30 4.53 -17.81 3.63
N LEU A 31 3.56 -16.90 3.69
CA LEU A 31 3.30 -15.84 2.72
C LEU A 31 3.52 -14.48 3.39
N PHE A 32 4.32 -13.64 2.76
CA PHE A 32 4.76 -12.38 3.36
C PHE A 32 4.63 -11.20 2.43
N ASP A 33 3.70 -10.29 2.71
CA ASP A 33 3.52 -9.01 2.04
C ASP A 33 4.41 -7.93 2.69
N LYS A 34 5.63 -7.79 2.15
CA LYS A 34 6.65 -6.88 2.64
C LYS A 34 6.49 -5.48 2.03
N GLY A 35 6.44 -4.45 2.88
CA GLY A 35 6.30 -3.06 2.43
C GLY A 35 4.92 -2.70 1.86
N ILE A 36 3.91 -3.54 2.09
CA ILE A 36 2.56 -3.30 1.60
C ILE A 36 1.78 -2.44 2.61
N SER A 37 1.19 -1.35 2.11
CA SER A 37 0.34 -0.48 2.93
C SER A 37 -0.85 -1.23 3.52
N GLY A 38 -1.12 -0.98 4.80
CA GLY A 38 -2.33 -1.50 5.46
C GLY A 38 -3.63 -0.95 4.86
N THR A 39 -3.58 0.10 4.03
CA THR A 39 -4.77 0.65 3.36
C THR A 39 -5.21 -0.14 2.12
N LEU A 40 -4.38 -1.08 1.64
CA LEU A 40 -4.75 -1.95 0.53
C LEU A 40 -5.66 -3.08 1.02
N PRO A 41 -6.80 -3.37 0.35
CA PRO A 41 -7.66 -4.51 0.68
C PRO A 41 -6.89 -5.83 0.69
N PHE A 42 -7.29 -6.77 1.54
CA PHE A 42 -6.64 -8.07 1.62
C PHE A 42 -6.58 -8.79 0.26
N ALA A 43 -7.68 -8.78 -0.48
CA ALA A 43 -7.79 -9.41 -1.79
C ALA A 43 -6.91 -8.78 -2.88
N GLU A 44 -6.48 -7.52 -2.70
CA GLU A 44 -5.63 -6.80 -3.66
C GLU A 44 -4.14 -6.91 -3.34
N ARG A 45 -3.78 -7.47 -2.18
CA ARG A 45 -2.39 -7.73 -1.79
C ARG A 45 -1.88 -8.98 -2.52
N THR A 46 -0.63 -8.97 -2.94
CA THR A 46 -0.04 -10.07 -3.71
C THR A 46 -0.22 -11.43 -3.02
N HIS A 47 0.13 -11.53 -1.75
CA HIS A 47 0.01 -12.76 -1.00
C HIS A 47 -1.36 -12.94 -0.35
N GLY A 48 -2.09 -11.86 -0.07
CA GLY A 48 -3.48 -11.91 0.36
C GLY A 48 -4.38 -12.54 -0.71
N ALA A 49 -4.24 -12.12 -1.98
CA ALA A 49 -4.93 -12.73 -3.12
C ALA A 49 -4.59 -14.22 -3.27
N LYS A 50 -3.30 -14.58 -3.07
CA LYS A 50 -2.85 -15.98 -3.11
C LYS A 50 -3.48 -16.81 -2.00
N VAL A 51 -3.63 -16.27 -0.79
CA VAL A 51 -4.36 -16.95 0.30
C VAL A 51 -5.78 -17.24 -0.13
N LEU A 52 -6.52 -16.23 -0.64
CA LEU A 52 -7.91 -16.41 -1.07
C LEU A 52 -8.05 -17.39 -2.23
N GLN A 53 -7.07 -17.44 -3.14
CA GLN A 53 -7.04 -18.44 -4.20
C GLN A 53 -6.89 -19.85 -3.62
N LEU A 54 -5.94 -20.06 -2.71
CA LEU A 54 -5.74 -21.35 -2.06
C LEU A 54 -6.94 -21.80 -1.22
N VAL A 55 -7.67 -20.85 -0.63
CA VAL A 55 -8.94 -21.10 0.07
C VAL A 55 -9.99 -21.63 -0.90
N LYS A 56 -10.19 -20.95 -2.06
CA LYS A 56 -11.12 -21.40 -3.12
C LYS A 56 -10.78 -22.78 -3.66
N GLU A 57 -9.49 -23.13 -3.70
CA GLU A 57 -9.00 -24.44 -4.12
C GLU A 57 -9.12 -25.52 -3.01
N GLY A 58 -9.64 -25.16 -1.82
CA GLY A 58 -9.76 -26.08 -0.68
C GLY A 58 -8.43 -26.59 -0.13
N LYS A 59 -7.33 -25.85 -0.35
CA LYS A 59 -5.97 -26.25 0.02
C LYS A 59 -5.54 -25.79 1.41
N ILE A 60 -6.28 -24.89 2.05
CA ILE A 60 -5.96 -24.36 3.38
C ILE A 60 -6.87 -24.99 4.43
N LYS A 61 -6.28 -25.62 5.44
CA LYS A 61 -6.96 -26.06 6.66
C LYS A 61 -6.97 -24.95 7.71
N GLU A 62 -5.84 -24.26 7.85
CA GLU A 62 -5.65 -23.26 8.88
C GLU A 62 -4.84 -22.09 8.34
N LEU A 63 -5.32 -20.87 8.58
CA LEU A 63 -4.62 -19.62 8.33
C LEU A 63 -4.15 -19.02 9.65
N VAL A 64 -2.84 -18.87 9.80
CA VAL A 64 -2.22 -18.25 10.97
C VAL A 64 -1.78 -16.85 10.63
N VAL A 65 -2.22 -15.88 11.42
CA VAL A 65 -1.82 -14.47 11.28
C VAL A 65 -1.25 -13.95 12.60
N SER A 66 -0.35 -13.00 12.51
CA SER A 66 0.24 -12.41 13.71
C SER A 66 -0.75 -11.50 14.43
N GLU A 67 -1.47 -10.68 13.67
CA GLU A 67 -2.42 -9.70 14.21
C GLU A 67 -3.67 -9.60 13.31
N ILE A 68 -4.81 -9.23 13.89
CA ILE A 68 -6.07 -9.07 13.14
C ILE A 68 -5.95 -8.04 12.00
N ARG A 69 -5.16 -6.98 12.19
CA ARG A 69 -4.92 -5.94 11.17
C ARG A 69 -4.15 -6.45 9.94
N ASP A 70 -3.64 -7.66 9.97
CA ASP A 70 -3.00 -8.27 8.82
C ASP A 70 -4.03 -8.79 7.80
N ILE A 71 -5.27 -9.06 8.24
CA ILE A 71 -6.33 -9.67 7.42
C ILE A 71 -7.10 -8.64 6.57
N GLY A 72 -7.10 -7.36 6.91
CA GLY A 72 -7.87 -6.37 6.17
C GLY A 72 -7.31 -4.95 6.27
N ARG A 73 -7.89 -4.02 5.48
CA ARG A 73 -7.55 -2.58 5.49
C ARG A 73 -8.37 -1.78 6.50
N ASN A 74 -9.54 -2.25 6.83
CA ASN A 74 -10.49 -1.68 7.79
C ASN A 74 -11.43 -2.77 8.30
N THR A 75 -12.31 -2.43 9.23
CA THR A 75 -13.28 -3.34 9.85
C THR A 75 -14.08 -4.13 8.82
N ARG A 76 -14.66 -3.45 7.81
CA ARG A 76 -15.48 -4.11 6.78
C ARG A 76 -14.67 -5.15 5.99
N ASP A 77 -13.47 -4.78 5.56
CA ASP A 77 -12.58 -5.67 4.79
C ASP A 77 -12.15 -6.88 5.63
N THR A 78 -11.83 -6.65 6.90
CA THR A 78 -11.49 -7.71 7.86
C THR A 78 -12.67 -8.68 8.05
N ILE A 79 -13.87 -8.18 8.33
CA ILE A 79 -15.06 -9.01 8.54
C ILE A 79 -15.39 -9.80 7.26
N ASN A 80 -15.34 -9.16 6.09
CA ASN A 80 -15.60 -9.84 4.83
C ASN A 80 -14.58 -10.95 4.57
N THR A 81 -13.30 -10.69 4.81
CA THR A 81 -12.24 -11.70 4.61
C THR A 81 -12.40 -12.86 5.58
N LEU A 82 -12.69 -12.57 6.87
CA LEU A 82 -12.94 -13.60 7.87
C LEU A 82 -14.18 -14.43 7.52
N GLY A 83 -15.26 -13.79 7.02
CA GLY A 83 -16.44 -14.50 6.53
C GLY A 83 -16.11 -15.48 5.41
N ILE A 84 -15.33 -15.06 4.41
CA ILE A 84 -14.88 -15.94 3.32
C ILE A 84 -14.09 -17.15 3.85
N LEU A 85 -13.22 -16.93 4.84
CA LEU A 85 -12.43 -18.00 5.46
C LEU A 85 -13.29 -18.96 6.26
N GLU A 86 -14.25 -18.45 7.04
CA GLU A 86 -15.19 -19.25 7.82
C GLU A 86 -16.13 -20.08 6.94
N ASP A 87 -16.69 -19.48 5.88
CA ASP A 87 -17.59 -20.15 4.92
C ASP A 87 -16.86 -21.29 4.19
N ALA A 88 -15.57 -21.14 3.97
CA ALA A 88 -14.70 -22.19 3.41
C ALA A 88 -14.25 -23.24 4.46
N GLY A 89 -14.65 -23.09 5.74
CA GLY A 89 -14.26 -23.99 6.83
C GLY A 89 -12.79 -23.88 7.25
N VAL A 90 -12.14 -22.75 6.90
CA VAL A 90 -10.73 -22.50 7.28
C VAL A 90 -10.66 -22.01 8.72
N ILE A 91 -9.82 -22.68 9.53
CA ILE A 91 -9.55 -22.23 10.89
C ILE A 91 -8.63 -20.99 10.82
N VAL A 92 -9.06 -19.87 11.38
CA VAL A 92 -8.20 -18.69 11.53
C VAL A 92 -7.63 -18.65 12.94
N ARG A 93 -6.30 -18.56 13.05
CA ARG A 93 -5.60 -18.42 14.33
C ARG A 93 -4.86 -17.08 14.40
N ILE A 94 -5.11 -16.33 15.46
CA ILE A 94 -4.50 -15.01 15.69
C ILE A 94 -3.51 -15.11 16.85
N GLN A 95 -2.22 -14.95 16.55
CA GLN A 95 -1.13 -15.23 17.48
C GLN A 95 -1.08 -14.24 18.66
N ASN A 96 -1.18 -12.94 18.39
CA ASN A 96 -1.09 -11.91 19.45
C ASN A 96 -2.27 -11.91 20.42
N LEU A 97 -3.31 -12.70 20.15
CA LEU A 97 -4.46 -12.91 21.03
C LEU A 97 -4.40 -14.28 21.72
N GLY A 98 -3.20 -14.76 22.07
CA GLY A 98 -3.04 -16.05 22.74
C GLY A 98 -3.37 -17.25 21.85
N ASN A 99 -3.11 -17.14 20.55
CA ASN A 99 -3.49 -18.15 19.55
C ASN A 99 -5.00 -18.41 19.47
N LEU A 100 -5.80 -17.35 19.59
CA LEU A 100 -7.24 -17.42 19.49
C LEU A 100 -7.66 -17.99 18.13
N GLN A 101 -8.48 -19.04 18.15
CA GLN A 101 -8.96 -19.74 16.96
C GLN A 101 -10.43 -19.45 16.68
N SER A 102 -10.79 -19.39 15.38
CA SER A 102 -12.17 -19.20 14.92
C SER A 102 -13.07 -20.41 15.19
N PHE A 103 -12.46 -21.62 15.19
CA PHE A 103 -13.15 -22.88 15.50
C PHE A 103 -12.39 -23.64 16.59
N VAL A 104 -13.14 -24.27 17.48
CA VAL A 104 -12.65 -25.21 18.51
C VAL A 104 -13.51 -26.46 18.44
N ASP A 105 -12.92 -27.63 18.33
CA ASP A 105 -13.62 -28.92 18.21
C ASP A 105 -14.71 -28.93 17.12
N GLY A 106 -14.43 -28.27 15.98
CA GLY A 106 -15.34 -28.20 14.85
C GLY A 106 -16.51 -27.23 15.02
N LYS A 107 -16.60 -26.50 16.13
CA LYS A 107 -17.65 -25.51 16.41
C LYS A 107 -17.06 -24.09 16.34
N LYS A 108 -17.89 -23.13 15.88
CA LYS A 108 -17.50 -21.72 15.92
C LYS A 108 -17.23 -21.28 17.36
N ASN A 109 -16.13 -20.58 17.56
CA ASN A 109 -15.76 -20.04 18.86
C ASN A 109 -16.46 -18.67 19.09
N PRO A 110 -17.47 -18.59 19.99
CA PRO A 110 -18.18 -17.33 20.24
C PRO A 110 -17.26 -16.22 20.77
N ALA A 111 -16.25 -16.59 21.57
CA ALA A 111 -15.28 -15.64 22.10
C ALA A 111 -14.43 -15.03 20.97
N TYR A 112 -14.06 -15.84 19.97
CA TYR A 112 -13.39 -15.33 18.76
C TYR A 112 -14.25 -14.29 18.06
N THR A 113 -15.52 -14.61 17.75
CA THR A 113 -16.43 -13.70 17.05
C THR A 113 -16.62 -12.38 17.82
N LEU A 114 -16.85 -12.44 19.13
CA LEU A 114 -17.02 -11.25 19.95
C LEU A 114 -15.75 -10.38 19.97
N ILE A 115 -14.59 -10.98 20.21
CA ILE A 115 -13.31 -10.25 20.27
C ILE A 115 -12.98 -9.62 18.91
N ILE A 116 -13.15 -10.37 17.82
CA ILE A 116 -12.86 -9.88 16.47
C ILE A 116 -13.73 -8.68 16.11
N THR A 117 -15.04 -8.77 16.35
CA THR A 117 -15.99 -7.67 16.06
C THR A 117 -15.66 -6.44 16.90
N THR A 118 -15.37 -6.61 18.18
CA THR A 118 -15.02 -5.50 19.08
C THR A 118 -13.70 -4.83 18.66
N LEU A 119 -12.66 -5.60 18.41
CA LEU A 119 -11.36 -5.06 17.98
C LEU A 119 -11.46 -4.37 16.63
N ALA A 120 -12.22 -4.94 15.69
CA ALA A 120 -12.46 -4.33 14.40
C ALA A 120 -13.12 -2.95 14.56
N SER A 121 -14.13 -2.82 15.41
CA SER A 121 -14.79 -1.54 15.69
C SER A 121 -13.85 -0.52 16.35
N ILE A 122 -12.98 -0.95 17.26
CA ILE A 122 -11.98 -0.07 17.89
C ILE A 122 -11.01 0.50 16.84
N TYR A 123 -10.52 -0.33 15.91
CA TYR A 123 -9.63 0.15 14.85
C TYR A 123 -10.32 1.18 13.93
N GLU A 124 -11.61 1.01 13.64
CA GLU A 124 -12.37 1.98 12.86
C GLU A 124 -12.49 3.33 13.61
N MET A 125 -12.81 3.29 14.88
CA MET A 125 -12.86 4.49 15.73
C MET A 125 -11.50 5.21 15.78
N GLU A 126 -10.39 4.48 15.87
CA GLU A 126 -9.05 5.10 15.86
C GLU A 126 -8.76 5.82 14.54
N LEU A 127 -9.14 5.22 13.39
CA LEU A 127 -8.99 5.85 12.08
C LEU A 127 -9.82 7.13 11.95
N GLU A 128 -11.06 7.10 12.44
CA GLU A 128 -11.92 8.29 12.47
C GLU A 128 -11.32 9.40 13.33
N ASN A 129 -10.80 9.05 14.51
CA ASN A 129 -10.12 9.99 15.40
C ASN A 129 -8.88 10.61 14.76
N ILE A 130 -8.09 9.83 13.99
CA ILE A 130 -6.94 10.34 13.25
C ILE A 130 -7.40 11.32 12.16
N ARG A 131 -8.44 10.95 11.39
CA ARG A 131 -9.01 11.82 10.34
C ARG A 131 -9.52 13.14 10.93
N TRP A 132 -10.24 13.06 12.05
CA TRP A 132 -10.75 14.23 12.76
C TRP A 132 -9.61 15.14 13.21
N ARG A 133 -8.56 14.60 13.84
CA ARG A 133 -7.37 15.38 14.25
C ARG A 133 -6.67 16.04 13.07
N CYS A 134 -6.51 15.32 11.95
CA CYS A 134 -5.94 15.87 10.73
C CYS A 134 -6.80 17.04 10.17
N LYS A 135 -8.12 16.87 10.16
CA LYS A 135 -9.06 17.90 9.71
C LYS A 135 -8.96 19.14 10.60
N MET A 136 -9.03 18.98 11.92
CA MET A 136 -8.89 20.08 12.88
C MET A 136 -7.53 20.77 12.78
N GLY A 137 -6.46 20.00 12.62
CA GLY A 137 -5.11 20.55 12.38
C GLY A 137 -5.03 21.40 11.12
N LEU A 138 -5.68 20.96 10.03
CA LEU A 138 -5.76 21.66 8.77
C LEU A 138 -6.58 22.97 8.89
N GLU A 139 -7.75 22.90 9.51
CA GLU A 139 -8.60 24.08 9.76
C GLU A 139 -7.86 25.13 10.60
N ASN A 140 -7.19 24.71 11.68
CA ASN A 140 -6.36 25.60 12.49
C ASN A 140 -5.20 26.20 11.71
N TYR A 141 -4.56 25.45 10.82
CA TYR A 141 -3.49 25.93 9.95
C TYR A 141 -4.01 27.01 8.99
N LEU A 142 -5.17 26.79 8.37
CA LEU A 142 -5.81 27.75 7.47
C LEU A 142 -6.28 28.99 8.22
N ALA A 143 -6.88 28.86 9.41
CA ALA A 143 -7.32 29.96 10.26
C ALA A 143 -6.15 30.89 10.66
N LYS A 144 -4.93 30.33 10.80
CA LYS A 144 -3.69 31.08 11.06
C LYS A 144 -3.08 31.70 9.78
N GLY A 145 -3.79 31.69 8.65
CA GLY A 145 -3.32 32.23 7.38
C GLY A 145 -2.42 31.28 6.58
N GLY A 146 -2.36 30.01 6.96
CA GLY A 146 -1.65 28.96 6.21
C GLY A 146 -2.28 28.77 4.83
N LYS A 147 -1.45 28.45 3.84
CA LYS A 147 -1.91 28.20 2.45
C LYS A 147 -1.67 26.73 2.09
N LEU A 148 -2.70 26.09 1.51
CA LEU A 148 -2.58 24.75 0.99
C LEU A 148 -1.83 24.71 -0.34
N GLY A 149 -1.18 23.58 -0.57
CA GLY A 149 -0.44 23.37 -1.81
C GLY A 149 1.01 23.85 -1.74
N ARG A 150 1.63 23.89 -2.91
CA ARG A 150 3.04 24.31 -3.02
C ARG A 150 3.15 25.82 -2.74
N GLN A 151 4.01 26.18 -1.81
CA GLN A 151 4.21 27.60 -1.47
C GLN A 151 4.80 28.37 -2.66
N SER A 152 4.37 29.65 -2.79
CA SER A 152 4.92 30.55 -3.78
C SER A 152 6.43 30.71 -3.54
N GLY A 153 7.22 30.69 -4.61
CA GLY A 153 8.68 30.80 -4.51
C GLY A 153 9.44 29.45 -4.37
N THR A 154 8.75 28.35 -4.09
CA THR A 154 9.38 27.02 -4.01
C THR A 154 9.45 26.30 -5.36
N ARG A 155 9.45 27.05 -6.47
CA ARG A 155 9.65 26.46 -7.80
C ARG A 155 11.09 25.97 -7.92
N GLU A 156 11.23 24.75 -8.40
CA GLU A 156 12.54 24.24 -8.78
C GLU A 156 13.15 25.15 -9.83
N SER A 157 14.45 25.46 -9.68
CA SER A 157 15.15 26.27 -10.70
C SER A 157 15.18 25.54 -12.04
N LEU A 158 15.13 26.29 -13.14
CA LEU A 158 15.19 25.69 -14.48
C LEU A 158 16.46 24.86 -14.67
N LYS A 159 17.58 25.28 -14.07
CA LYS A 159 18.85 24.52 -14.10
C LYS A 159 18.69 23.17 -13.42
N SER A 160 18.11 23.12 -12.21
CA SER A 160 17.85 21.86 -11.49
C SER A 160 16.83 20.99 -12.24
N PHE A 161 15.82 21.58 -12.86
CA PHE A 161 14.86 20.83 -13.67
C PHE A 161 15.53 20.18 -14.89
N LEU A 162 16.39 20.91 -15.60
CA LEU A 162 17.10 20.42 -16.79
C LEU A 162 18.19 19.41 -16.46
N SER A 163 18.75 19.40 -15.23
CA SER A 163 19.75 18.43 -14.80
C SER A 163 19.19 17.04 -14.46
N LYS A 164 17.87 16.86 -14.44
CA LYS A 164 17.25 15.56 -14.21
C LYS A 164 17.51 14.62 -15.39
N GLU A 165 17.76 13.36 -15.10
CA GLU A 165 18.05 12.33 -16.10
C GLU A 165 17.05 12.29 -17.26
N LYS A 166 15.74 12.33 -16.95
CA LYS A 166 14.69 12.38 -17.98
C LYS A 166 14.74 13.66 -18.81
N SER A 167 15.06 14.81 -18.19
CA SER A 167 15.16 16.11 -18.89
C SER A 167 16.39 16.12 -19.80
N ILE A 168 17.51 15.53 -19.39
CA ILE A 168 18.73 15.39 -20.19
C ILE A 168 18.46 14.50 -21.41
N ALA A 169 17.79 13.37 -21.22
CA ALA A 169 17.43 12.48 -22.33
C ALA A 169 16.51 13.17 -23.35
N ILE A 170 15.51 13.92 -22.89
CA ILE A 170 14.62 14.72 -23.74
C ILE A 170 15.42 15.81 -24.48
N ALA A 171 16.28 16.55 -23.79
CA ALA A 171 17.10 17.61 -24.35
C ALA A 171 18.02 17.09 -25.48
N SER A 172 18.66 15.94 -25.28
CA SER A 172 19.48 15.28 -26.28
C SER A 172 18.70 14.96 -27.56
N LEU A 173 17.46 14.49 -27.43
CA LEU A 173 16.63 14.18 -28.61
C LEU A 173 16.07 15.45 -29.29
N ILE A 174 15.83 16.52 -28.55
CA ILE A 174 15.46 17.83 -29.10
C ILE A 174 16.63 18.40 -29.96
N HIS A 175 17.88 18.35 -29.45
CA HIS A 175 19.05 18.77 -30.22
C HIS A 175 19.26 17.92 -31.48
N LYS A 176 18.81 16.68 -31.52
CA LYS A 176 18.82 15.81 -32.70
C LYS A 176 17.65 16.07 -33.66
N GLY A 177 16.88 17.15 -33.46
CA GLY A 177 15.76 17.56 -34.31
C GLY A 177 14.57 16.61 -34.31
N LYS A 178 14.41 15.79 -33.27
CA LYS A 178 13.27 14.86 -33.16
C LYS A 178 11.99 15.59 -32.78
N SER A 179 10.86 15.15 -33.35
CA SER A 179 9.55 15.74 -33.03
C SER A 179 9.10 15.45 -31.60
N VAL A 180 8.27 16.32 -31.02
CA VAL A 180 7.71 16.16 -29.67
C VAL A 180 7.01 14.80 -29.50
N ARG A 181 6.29 14.33 -30.54
CA ARG A 181 5.57 13.04 -30.51
C ARG A 181 6.53 11.87 -30.52
N ASP A 182 7.58 11.93 -31.33
CA ASP A 182 8.61 10.89 -31.44
C ASP A 182 9.36 10.77 -30.10
N ILE A 183 9.76 11.90 -29.49
CA ILE A 183 10.42 11.92 -28.18
C ILE A 183 9.51 11.34 -27.09
N ALA A 184 8.25 11.75 -27.06
CA ALA A 184 7.26 11.26 -26.09
C ALA A 184 7.10 9.74 -26.18
N GLY A 185 6.98 9.20 -27.41
CA GLY A 185 6.87 7.77 -27.64
C GLY A 185 8.12 6.98 -27.24
N ARG A 186 9.33 7.48 -27.60
CA ARG A 186 10.59 6.79 -27.29
C ARG A 186 10.92 6.73 -25.80
N LEU A 187 10.61 7.79 -25.07
CA LEU A 187 10.94 7.90 -23.64
C LEU A 187 9.78 7.55 -22.70
N GLY A 188 8.62 7.19 -23.24
CA GLY A 188 7.42 6.87 -22.43
C GLY A 188 6.94 8.05 -21.56
N VAL A 189 7.07 9.29 -22.05
CA VAL A 189 6.67 10.51 -21.34
C VAL A 189 5.55 11.23 -22.08
N SER A 190 4.80 12.09 -21.37
CA SER A 190 3.77 12.90 -22.01
C SER A 190 4.36 13.98 -22.92
N SER A 191 3.65 14.32 -24.02
CA SER A 191 4.05 15.42 -24.92
C SER A 191 4.17 16.75 -24.17
N SER A 192 3.37 16.97 -23.12
CA SER A 192 3.47 18.16 -22.27
C SER A 192 4.78 18.23 -21.51
N THR A 193 5.33 17.07 -21.07
CA THR A 193 6.65 16.99 -20.44
C THR A 193 7.76 17.40 -21.40
N VAL A 194 7.71 16.90 -22.64
CA VAL A 194 8.68 17.25 -23.69
C VAL A 194 8.62 18.75 -24.00
N THR A 195 7.41 19.32 -24.17
CA THR A 195 7.22 20.75 -24.42
C THR A 195 7.72 21.61 -23.26
N LYS A 196 7.54 21.15 -22.02
CA LYS A 196 8.04 21.84 -20.81
C LYS A 196 9.57 21.89 -20.80
N VAL A 197 10.25 20.80 -21.16
CA VAL A 197 11.71 20.77 -21.28
C VAL A 197 12.17 21.69 -22.41
N LYS A 198 11.54 21.64 -23.60
CA LYS A 198 11.87 22.53 -24.73
C LYS A 198 11.76 24.00 -24.32
N ARG A 199 10.69 24.39 -23.64
CA ARG A 199 10.52 25.76 -23.12
C ARG A 199 11.60 26.15 -22.13
N ALA A 200 11.92 25.27 -21.16
CA ALA A 200 12.97 25.52 -20.20
C ALA A 200 14.36 25.68 -20.86
N MET A 201 14.65 24.92 -21.92
CA MET A 201 15.89 25.07 -22.69
C MET A 201 15.96 26.41 -23.41
N ILE A 202 14.85 26.90 -23.96
CA ILE A 202 14.78 28.24 -24.60
C ILE A 202 14.99 29.33 -23.55
N GLU A 203 14.30 29.25 -22.42
CA GLU A 203 14.41 30.24 -21.33
C GLU A 203 15.81 30.30 -20.71
N THR A 204 16.55 29.19 -20.73
CA THR A 204 17.95 29.11 -20.23
C THR A 204 19.01 29.40 -21.30
N GLY A 205 18.60 29.70 -22.55
CA GLY A 205 19.53 29.96 -23.66
C GLY A 205 20.27 28.71 -24.19
N VAL A 206 19.86 27.52 -23.79
CA VAL A 206 20.44 26.25 -24.27
C VAL A 206 19.92 25.88 -25.67
N LEU A 207 18.77 26.41 -26.05
CA LEU A 207 18.13 26.25 -27.35
C LEU A 207 17.70 27.61 -27.86
N VAL A 208 18.02 27.94 -29.12
CA VAL A 208 17.55 29.16 -29.79
C VAL A 208 16.09 28.93 -30.21
N ALA A 209 15.19 29.90 -29.97
CA ALA A 209 13.84 29.82 -30.48
C ALA A 209 13.91 29.91 -32.03
N GLU A 210 13.43 28.84 -32.69
CA GLU A 210 13.15 28.93 -34.14
C GLU A 210 12.04 29.96 -34.36
N SER A 211 12.38 31.00 -35.12
CA SER A 211 11.43 32.04 -35.59
C SER A 211 10.37 31.47 -36.52
#